data_465af9f9dd4ae18c8360dd5706f35a6a
#
_entry.id   465af9f9dd4ae18c8360dd5706f35a6a
#
_cell.length_a   1.000
_cell.length_b   1.000
_cell.length_c   1.000
_cell.angle_alpha   90.00
_cell.angle_beta   90.00
_cell.angle_gamma   90.00
#
_symmetry.space_group_name_H-M   'P 1'
#
loop_
_entity.id
_entity.type
_entity.pdbx_description
1 polymer ?
#
loop_
_entity_poly.entity_id
_entity_poly.type
_entity_poly.pdbx_seq_one_letter_code
_entity_poly.pdbx_strand_id
1 'polypeptide(L)'
;YHVEVIDGSGKIMMPGLIDAHVHILGGGGEGGYRTRTPEIMLSDIICGGVTTVVGCLGTDGTTRTMTNLIAKARGLEEEGITAYIYTGSYQVPVRTLTGSVADDLILLDKVIGTGEIAISDHRSSQPTYEEFARIVADTRVGGILSGKAGIVNIHMGDGREQLDYLRRLLRESQIPASNMLPTHINRNKSLMSDGIDYARRLGGYIDLTTSSDPDFLDPDEVKASDGLKMALDA
;
A
#
# COMPACT_ATOMS: atom_id res chain seq x y z
N TYR A 1 -31.04 -22.63 -19.00
CA TYR A 1 -30.09 -22.05 -18.08
C TYR A 1 -30.41 -22.50 -16.67
N HIS A 2 -29.44 -23.07 -15.95
CA HIS A 2 -29.57 -23.31 -14.52
C HIS A 2 -29.31 -21.95 -13.83
N VAL A 3 -30.33 -21.42 -13.18
CA VAL A 3 -30.22 -20.20 -12.36
C VAL A 3 -30.25 -20.65 -10.91
N GLU A 4 -29.21 -20.29 -10.17
CA GLU A 4 -29.20 -20.40 -8.71
C GLU A 4 -29.84 -19.15 -8.14
N VAL A 5 -30.79 -19.29 -7.25
CA VAL A 5 -31.46 -18.20 -6.57
C VAL A 5 -31.02 -18.18 -5.12
N ILE A 6 -30.40 -17.07 -4.72
CA ILE A 6 -29.98 -16.84 -3.33
C ILE A 6 -30.95 -15.87 -2.70
N ASP A 7 -31.59 -16.26 -1.58
CA ASP A 7 -32.45 -15.38 -0.82
C ASP A 7 -31.62 -14.33 -0.06
N GLY A 8 -31.69 -13.08 -0.51
CA GLY A 8 -31.04 -11.93 0.09
C GLY A 8 -31.94 -11.12 1.01
N SER A 9 -33.12 -11.61 1.39
CA SER A 9 -34.06 -10.87 2.26
C SER A 9 -33.39 -10.43 3.56
N GLY A 10 -33.47 -9.14 3.88
CA GLY A 10 -32.83 -8.54 5.07
C GLY A 10 -31.31 -8.43 5.03
N LYS A 11 -30.69 -8.66 3.88
CA LYS A 11 -29.23 -8.50 3.65
C LYS A 11 -28.94 -7.26 2.82
N ILE A 12 -27.72 -6.75 2.96
CA ILE A 12 -27.16 -5.71 2.08
C ILE A 12 -26.17 -6.41 1.15
N MET A 13 -26.36 -6.27 -0.16
CA MET A 13 -25.42 -6.74 -1.15
C MET A 13 -24.52 -5.59 -1.60
N MET A 14 -23.24 -5.82 -1.56
CA MET A 14 -22.21 -4.85 -1.99
C MET A 14 -21.08 -5.58 -2.75
N PRO A 15 -20.30 -4.87 -3.57
CA PRO A 15 -19.04 -5.42 -4.11
C PRO A 15 -18.11 -5.85 -2.97
N GLY A 16 -17.28 -6.87 -3.23
CA GLY A 16 -16.23 -7.26 -2.29
C GLY A 16 -15.26 -6.10 -2.05
N LEU A 17 -14.70 -6.06 -0.85
CA LEU A 17 -13.74 -5.03 -0.47
C LEU A 17 -12.43 -5.18 -1.25
N ILE A 18 -11.76 -4.07 -1.48
CA ILE A 18 -10.42 -3.99 -2.07
C ILE A 18 -9.46 -3.53 -0.99
N ASP A 19 -8.47 -4.38 -0.67
CA ASP A 19 -7.40 -4.00 0.23
C ASP A 19 -6.16 -3.66 -0.60
N ALA A 20 -5.82 -2.37 -0.63
CA ALA A 20 -4.74 -1.84 -1.46
C ALA A 20 -3.35 -2.01 -0.82
N HIS A 21 -3.25 -2.60 0.37
CA HIS A 21 -1.99 -2.74 1.10
C HIS A 21 -1.98 -3.99 1.98
N VAL A 22 -1.45 -5.11 1.46
CA VAL A 22 -1.42 -6.38 2.20
C VAL A 22 -0.05 -7.04 2.14
N HIS A 23 0.52 -7.38 3.30
CA HIS A 23 1.71 -8.21 3.36
C HIS A 23 1.36 -9.69 3.12
N ILE A 24 1.07 -10.05 1.88
CA ILE A 24 0.62 -11.43 1.53
C ILE A 24 1.66 -12.52 1.81
N LEU A 25 2.93 -12.15 1.94
CA LEU A 25 4.02 -13.03 2.40
C LEU A 25 4.25 -12.98 3.93
N GLY A 26 3.31 -12.38 4.66
CA GLY A 26 3.52 -12.04 6.05
C GLY A 26 4.40 -10.79 6.23
N GLY A 27 4.38 -10.26 7.43
CA GLY A 27 5.13 -9.08 7.85
C GLY A 27 5.99 -9.36 9.09
N GLY A 28 6.34 -8.30 9.81
CA GLY A 28 7.14 -8.37 11.03
C GLY A 28 8.57 -8.85 10.79
N GLY A 29 9.27 -9.13 11.86
CA GLY A 29 10.67 -9.52 11.88
C GLY A 29 11.59 -8.46 12.50
N GLU A 30 11.07 -7.27 12.77
CA GLU A 30 11.84 -6.15 13.35
C GLU A 30 12.31 -6.44 14.80
N GLY A 31 11.64 -7.34 15.49
CA GLY A 31 12.07 -7.89 16.80
C GLY A 31 12.91 -9.15 16.70
N GLY A 32 13.46 -9.47 15.52
CA GLY A 32 14.23 -10.67 15.21
C GLY A 32 13.38 -11.79 14.61
N TYR A 33 14.00 -12.88 14.18
CA TYR A 33 13.37 -13.96 13.39
C TYR A 33 12.07 -14.50 14.00
N ARG A 34 11.97 -14.54 15.32
CA ARG A 34 10.80 -15.06 16.06
C ARG A 34 9.55 -14.18 15.92
N THR A 35 9.68 -12.93 15.49
CA THR A 35 8.56 -11.98 15.33
C THR A 35 8.02 -11.93 13.90
N ARG A 36 8.49 -12.82 13.04
CA ARG A 36 7.98 -12.95 11.67
C ARG A 36 6.60 -13.59 11.68
N THR A 37 5.66 -13.04 10.90
CA THR A 37 4.36 -13.67 10.68
C THR A 37 4.41 -14.59 9.46
N PRO A 38 3.56 -15.64 9.40
CA PRO A 38 3.43 -16.48 8.21
C PRO A 38 2.79 -15.75 7.03
N GLU A 39 2.77 -16.40 5.86
CA GLU A 39 1.97 -15.94 4.74
C GLU A 39 0.48 -15.95 5.10
N ILE A 40 -0.27 -14.98 4.55
CA ILE A 40 -1.72 -14.93 4.76
C ILE A 40 -2.41 -16.06 3.99
N MET A 41 -3.44 -16.63 4.59
CA MET A 41 -4.28 -17.62 3.94
C MET A 41 -5.46 -16.96 3.22
N LEU A 42 -5.96 -17.58 2.14
CA LEU A 42 -7.16 -17.09 1.45
C LEU A 42 -8.35 -16.91 2.40
N SER A 43 -8.53 -17.86 3.34
CA SER A 43 -9.61 -17.81 4.35
C SER A 43 -9.56 -16.52 5.19
N ASP A 44 -8.37 -16.04 5.55
CA ASP A 44 -8.22 -14.82 6.36
C ASP A 44 -8.67 -13.59 5.57
N ILE A 45 -8.39 -13.57 4.28
CA ILE A 45 -8.77 -12.49 3.37
C ILE A 45 -10.30 -12.44 3.16
N ILE A 46 -10.88 -13.58 2.75
CA ILE A 46 -12.31 -13.62 2.38
C ILE A 46 -13.25 -13.52 3.58
N CYS A 47 -12.84 -13.99 4.77
CA CYS A 47 -13.61 -13.80 5.99
C CYS A 47 -13.74 -12.32 6.38
N GLY A 48 -12.79 -11.47 5.96
CA GLY A 48 -12.87 -10.01 6.06
C GLY A 48 -13.74 -9.35 4.98
N GLY A 49 -14.32 -10.12 4.05
CA GLY A 49 -15.09 -9.59 2.91
C GLY A 49 -14.24 -9.01 1.79
N VAL A 50 -12.92 -9.23 1.82
CA VAL A 50 -11.98 -8.73 0.80
C VAL A 50 -11.94 -9.73 -0.37
N THR A 51 -12.08 -9.24 -1.59
CA THR A 51 -12.04 -10.05 -2.83
C THR A 51 -10.94 -9.60 -3.79
N THR A 52 -10.27 -8.49 -3.48
CA THR A 52 -9.13 -7.98 -4.24
C THR A 52 -8.05 -7.50 -3.28
N VAL A 53 -6.82 -7.93 -3.49
CA VAL A 53 -5.66 -7.50 -2.69
C VAL A 53 -4.55 -6.94 -3.56
N VAL A 54 -3.79 -5.97 -3.02
CA VAL A 54 -2.52 -5.54 -3.59
C VAL A 54 -1.41 -5.90 -2.61
N GLY A 55 -0.63 -6.92 -2.96
CA GLY A 55 0.46 -7.42 -2.14
C GLY A 55 1.68 -6.50 -2.16
N CYS A 56 2.33 -6.34 -1.02
CA CYS A 56 3.57 -5.59 -0.90
C CYS A 56 4.60 -6.31 -0.02
N LEU A 57 5.87 -5.91 -0.17
CA LEU A 57 6.94 -6.20 0.78
C LEU A 57 7.15 -4.99 1.68
N GLY A 58 7.33 -5.23 2.97
CA GLY A 58 7.64 -4.18 3.94
C GLY A 58 9.15 -4.03 4.17
N THR A 59 9.54 -3.97 5.44
CA THR A 59 10.94 -3.80 5.90
C THR A 59 11.88 -4.86 5.35
N ASP A 60 11.43 -6.12 5.28
CA ASP A 60 12.23 -7.25 4.79
C ASP A 60 12.03 -7.50 3.29
N GLY A 61 12.84 -6.83 2.48
CA GLY A 61 12.97 -7.12 1.05
C GLY A 61 14.09 -8.10 0.70
N THR A 62 14.66 -8.80 1.68
CA THR A 62 15.79 -9.73 1.51
C THR A 62 15.35 -11.18 1.61
N THR A 63 14.68 -11.56 2.69
CA THR A 63 14.20 -12.93 2.90
C THR A 63 12.76 -13.13 2.43
N ARG A 64 12.04 -12.04 2.20
CA ARG A 64 10.81 -11.97 1.41
C ARG A 64 11.15 -11.28 0.09
N THR A 65 11.02 -11.99 -1.03
CA THR A 65 11.53 -11.52 -2.32
C THR A 65 10.39 -11.18 -3.28
N MET A 66 10.70 -10.38 -4.30
CA MET A 66 9.75 -10.07 -5.37
C MET A 66 9.28 -11.31 -6.13
N THR A 67 10.15 -12.32 -6.30
CA THR A 67 9.78 -13.59 -6.93
C THR A 67 8.78 -14.38 -6.09
N ASN A 68 8.93 -14.36 -4.77
CA ASN A 68 7.97 -14.97 -3.85
C ASN A 68 6.63 -14.20 -3.88
N LEU A 69 6.70 -12.86 -3.90
CA LEU A 69 5.52 -12.02 -3.88
C LEU A 69 4.62 -12.26 -5.10
N ILE A 70 5.19 -12.29 -6.31
CA ILE A 70 4.42 -12.56 -7.52
C ILE A 70 3.88 -13.99 -7.56
N ALA A 71 4.64 -14.97 -7.06
CA ALA A 71 4.19 -16.36 -6.97
C ALA A 71 2.98 -16.50 -6.02
N LYS A 72 3.02 -15.85 -4.84
CA LYS A 72 1.90 -15.85 -3.90
C LYS A 72 0.66 -15.16 -4.48
N ALA A 73 0.83 -14.02 -5.16
CA ALA A 73 -0.29 -13.32 -5.81
C ALA A 73 -0.97 -14.20 -6.87
N ARG A 74 -0.19 -14.93 -7.67
CA ARG A 74 -0.75 -15.89 -8.64
C ARG A 74 -1.45 -17.06 -7.95
N GLY A 75 -0.90 -17.57 -6.85
CA GLY A 75 -1.55 -18.61 -6.05
C GLY A 75 -2.92 -18.16 -5.52
N LEU A 76 -3.01 -16.97 -4.94
CA LEU A 76 -4.27 -16.39 -4.46
C LEU A 76 -5.28 -16.20 -5.60
N GLU A 77 -4.82 -15.87 -6.81
CA GLU A 77 -5.70 -15.77 -7.99
C GLU A 77 -6.23 -17.15 -8.43
N GLU A 78 -5.39 -18.19 -8.42
CA GLU A 78 -5.83 -19.57 -8.68
C GLU A 78 -6.82 -20.07 -7.62
N GLU A 79 -6.71 -19.58 -6.39
CA GLU A 79 -7.65 -19.84 -5.29
C GLU A 79 -8.98 -19.06 -5.43
N GLY A 80 -9.05 -18.03 -6.29
CA GLY A 80 -10.31 -17.40 -6.72
C GLY A 80 -10.52 -15.94 -6.34
N ILE A 81 -9.52 -15.22 -5.80
CA ILE A 81 -9.60 -13.76 -5.60
C ILE A 81 -8.76 -13.02 -6.64
N THR A 82 -8.99 -11.71 -6.78
CA THR A 82 -8.11 -10.86 -7.59
C THR A 82 -6.89 -10.45 -6.78
N ALA A 83 -5.70 -10.67 -7.33
CA ALA A 83 -4.45 -10.27 -6.66
C ALA A 83 -3.53 -9.50 -7.60
N TYR A 84 -3.07 -8.34 -7.13
CA TYR A 84 -2.02 -7.52 -7.73
C TYR A 84 -0.88 -7.35 -6.73
N ILE A 85 0.22 -6.74 -7.16
CA ILE A 85 1.37 -6.44 -6.30
C ILE A 85 1.98 -5.07 -6.63
N TYR A 86 2.70 -4.52 -5.65
CA TYR A 86 3.67 -3.46 -5.87
C TYR A 86 5.06 -4.05 -6.08
N THR A 87 5.88 -3.46 -6.96
CA THR A 87 7.29 -3.80 -7.05
C THR A 87 8.11 -2.99 -6.05
N GLY A 88 9.06 -3.64 -5.37
CA GLY A 88 9.92 -3.01 -4.37
C GLY A 88 9.67 -3.47 -2.95
N SER A 89 10.21 -2.71 -2.02
CA SER A 89 10.09 -2.86 -0.56
C SER A 89 10.36 -1.50 0.07
N TYR A 90 10.54 -1.41 1.41
CA TYR A 90 10.91 -0.15 2.08
C TYR A 90 12.14 0.55 1.47
N GLN A 91 13.06 -0.23 0.92
CA GLN A 91 14.41 0.21 0.64
C GLN A 91 14.57 0.80 -0.77
N VAL A 92 15.41 1.82 -0.86
CA VAL A 92 15.90 2.42 -2.11
C VAL A 92 17.40 2.16 -2.18
N PRO A 93 17.93 1.70 -3.33
CA PRO A 93 17.27 1.47 -4.64
C PRO A 93 16.21 0.37 -4.63
N VAL A 94 15.15 0.55 -5.42
CA VAL A 94 14.03 -0.39 -5.54
C VAL A 94 14.51 -1.73 -6.12
N ARG A 95 14.21 -2.83 -5.44
CA ARG A 95 14.47 -4.17 -5.96
C ARG A 95 13.30 -4.61 -6.85
N THR A 96 13.61 -4.89 -8.10
CA THR A 96 12.63 -5.23 -9.16
C THR A 96 12.83 -6.66 -9.66
N LEU A 97 11.87 -7.15 -10.44
CA LEU A 97 11.95 -8.47 -11.08
C LEU A 97 12.71 -8.43 -12.41
N THR A 98 12.57 -7.33 -13.17
CA THR A 98 13.08 -7.23 -14.55
C THR A 98 14.27 -6.29 -14.72
N GLY A 99 14.62 -5.54 -13.67
CA GLY A 99 15.77 -4.64 -13.66
C GLY A 99 15.43 -3.16 -13.51
N SER A 100 14.18 -2.75 -13.82
CA SER A 100 13.70 -1.39 -13.56
C SER A 100 12.25 -1.37 -13.09
N VAL A 101 11.86 -0.29 -12.41
CA VAL A 101 10.48 -0.05 -11.97
C VAL A 101 9.53 0.00 -13.17
N ALA A 102 9.92 0.74 -14.20
CA ALA A 102 9.09 0.90 -15.39
C ALA A 102 8.90 -0.43 -16.13
N ASP A 103 9.97 -1.24 -16.26
CA ASP A 103 9.89 -2.55 -16.92
C ASP A 103 8.97 -3.51 -16.14
N ASP A 104 9.06 -3.54 -14.83
CA ASP A 104 8.15 -4.35 -14.00
C ASP A 104 6.69 -3.97 -14.26
N LEU A 105 6.35 -2.67 -14.27
CA LEU A 105 4.98 -2.22 -14.54
C LEU A 105 4.53 -2.55 -15.98
N ILE A 106 5.42 -2.41 -16.96
CA ILE A 106 5.07 -2.61 -18.36
C ILE A 106 4.94 -4.10 -18.70
N LEU A 107 5.87 -4.92 -18.23
CA LEU A 107 6.00 -6.31 -18.67
C LEU A 107 5.25 -7.31 -17.79
N LEU A 108 4.96 -6.99 -16.53
CA LEU A 108 4.34 -7.91 -15.58
C LEU A 108 2.90 -7.49 -15.29
N ASP A 109 1.95 -8.30 -15.71
CA ASP A 109 0.50 -8.06 -15.57
C ASP A 109 0.06 -7.78 -14.12
N LYS A 110 0.69 -8.44 -13.15
CA LYS A 110 0.37 -8.31 -11.72
C LYS A 110 0.92 -7.04 -11.07
N VAL A 111 1.93 -6.41 -11.63
CA VAL A 111 2.54 -5.20 -11.06
C VAL A 111 1.75 -3.96 -11.48
N ILE A 112 1.15 -3.27 -10.53
CA ILE A 112 0.33 -2.07 -10.77
C ILE A 112 0.91 -0.77 -10.23
N GLY A 113 2.01 -0.86 -9.49
CA GLY A 113 2.67 0.28 -8.86
C GLY A 113 3.98 -0.12 -8.19
N THR A 114 4.54 0.78 -7.42
CA THR A 114 5.80 0.59 -6.69
C THR A 114 5.56 0.76 -5.19
N GLY A 115 6.19 -0.04 -4.39
CA GLY A 115 6.10 0.09 -2.93
C GLY A 115 6.32 -1.25 -2.20
N GLU A 116 6.30 -1.16 -0.94
CA GLU A 116 6.05 -0.03 -0.02
C GLU A 116 7.35 0.77 0.17
N ILE A 117 7.44 2.00 -0.30
CA ILE A 117 8.64 2.83 -0.16
C ILE A 117 8.57 3.59 1.18
N ALA A 118 9.53 3.39 2.06
CA ALA A 118 9.52 4.02 3.38
C ALA A 118 10.21 5.39 3.36
N ILE A 119 9.49 6.40 3.84
CA ILE A 119 10.02 7.73 4.14
C ILE A 119 9.57 8.17 5.53
N SER A 120 10.25 9.16 6.10
CA SER A 120 9.93 9.67 7.43
C SER A 120 9.88 8.58 8.51
N ASP A 121 10.68 7.53 8.36
CA ASP A 121 10.74 6.36 9.23
C ASP A 121 12.19 5.96 9.49
N HIS A 122 12.50 5.54 10.74
CA HIS A 122 13.84 5.11 11.14
C HIS A 122 14.28 3.81 10.43
N ARG A 123 13.34 3.02 9.86
CA ARG A 123 13.60 1.78 9.11
C ARG A 123 13.81 2.02 7.62
N SER A 124 13.57 3.25 7.15
CA SER A 124 13.80 3.68 5.78
C SER A 124 15.29 3.66 5.43
N SER A 125 15.62 3.45 4.15
CA SER A 125 16.98 3.69 3.62
C SER A 125 17.36 5.17 3.56
N GLN A 126 16.49 6.07 4.00
CA GLN A 126 16.66 7.51 3.97
C GLN A 126 16.94 8.04 2.54
N PRO A 127 16.09 7.73 1.55
CA PRO A 127 16.30 8.20 0.19
C PRO A 127 16.34 9.72 0.16
N THR A 128 17.16 10.27 -0.72
CA THR A 128 17.11 11.69 -1.03
C THR A 128 15.77 12.03 -1.72
N TYR A 129 15.41 13.30 -1.69
CA TYR A 129 14.20 13.73 -2.41
C TYR A 129 14.27 13.41 -3.91
N GLU A 130 15.44 13.55 -4.52
CA GLU A 130 15.67 13.28 -5.94
C GLU A 130 15.49 11.80 -6.29
N GLU A 131 15.92 10.88 -5.41
CA GLU A 131 15.68 9.45 -5.55
C GLU A 131 14.19 9.13 -5.42
N PHE A 132 13.52 9.70 -4.43
CA PHE A 132 12.07 9.55 -4.27
C PHE A 132 11.31 10.08 -5.49
N ALA A 133 11.62 11.28 -5.96
CA ALA A 133 10.99 11.89 -7.12
C ALA A 133 11.17 11.05 -8.39
N ARG A 134 12.35 10.44 -8.57
CA ARG A 134 12.63 9.54 -9.68
C ARG A 134 11.77 8.29 -9.63
N ILE A 135 11.63 7.66 -8.45
CA ILE A 135 10.76 6.49 -8.28
C ILE A 135 9.33 6.82 -8.67
N VAL A 136 8.79 7.96 -8.23
CA VAL A 136 7.43 8.36 -8.60
C VAL A 136 7.30 8.61 -10.10
N ALA A 137 8.30 9.25 -10.72
CA ALA A 137 8.31 9.50 -12.17
C ALA A 137 8.36 8.20 -12.98
N ASP A 138 9.26 7.28 -12.64
CA ASP A 138 9.41 5.98 -13.32
C ASP A 138 8.15 5.13 -13.18
N THR A 139 7.56 5.09 -11.97
CA THR A 139 6.30 4.40 -11.71
C THR A 139 5.16 4.98 -12.53
N ARG A 140 5.06 6.31 -12.60
CA ARG A 140 4.04 6.98 -13.42
C ARG A 140 4.18 6.65 -14.90
N VAL A 141 5.40 6.73 -15.45
CA VAL A 141 5.66 6.41 -16.86
C VAL A 141 5.30 4.96 -17.17
N GLY A 142 5.74 4.03 -16.31
CA GLY A 142 5.38 2.61 -16.42
C GLY A 142 3.88 2.39 -16.40
N GLY A 143 3.15 3.07 -15.52
CA GLY A 143 1.70 3.02 -15.43
C GLY A 143 1.00 3.56 -16.70
N ILE A 144 1.42 4.70 -17.20
CA ILE A 144 0.88 5.31 -18.45
C ILE A 144 1.06 4.36 -19.62
N LEU A 145 2.27 3.82 -19.81
CA LEU A 145 2.60 2.96 -20.95
C LEU A 145 1.90 1.60 -20.90
N SER A 146 1.60 1.10 -19.71
CA SER A 146 0.92 -0.19 -19.53
C SER A 146 -0.60 -0.08 -19.31
N GLY A 147 -1.15 1.13 -19.20
CA GLY A 147 -2.57 1.34 -18.89
C GLY A 147 -2.93 0.94 -17.45
N LYS A 148 -1.99 0.98 -16.51
CA LYS A 148 -2.16 0.61 -15.11
C LYS A 148 -2.16 1.83 -14.19
N ALA A 149 -2.41 1.61 -12.89
CA ALA A 149 -2.49 2.68 -11.89
C ALA A 149 -1.21 3.53 -11.81
N GLY A 150 -0.02 2.89 -11.87
CA GLY A 150 1.25 3.61 -11.79
C GLY A 150 1.37 4.44 -10.51
N ILE A 151 0.98 3.86 -9.38
CA ILE A 151 0.94 4.50 -8.07
C ILE A 151 2.13 4.08 -7.24
N VAL A 152 2.69 5.00 -6.45
CA VAL A 152 3.67 4.67 -5.41
C VAL A 152 2.96 4.57 -4.08
N ASN A 153 2.98 3.39 -3.49
CA ASN A 153 2.56 3.16 -2.12
C ASN A 153 3.71 3.52 -1.18
N ILE A 154 3.45 4.43 -0.24
CA ILE A 154 4.48 5.11 0.54
C ILE A 154 4.24 4.84 2.03
N HIS A 155 5.13 4.08 2.65
CA HIS A 155 5.14 3.88 4.09
C HIS A 155 5.51 5.17 4.82
N MET A 156 4.61 5.67 5.64
CA MET A 156 4.83 6.83 6.47
C MET A 156 5.24 6.42 7.88
N GLY A 157 6.39 6.90 8.33
CA GLY A 157 6.84 6.73 9.71
C GLY A 157 6.43 7.90 10.61
N ASP A 158 7.08 7.97 11.79
CA ASP A 158 6.86 9.00 12.81
C ASP A 158 7.83 10.20 12.70
N GLY A 159 8.57 10.28 11.59
CA GLY A 159 9.50 11.39 11.34
C GLY A 159 8.79 12.74 11.22
N ARG A 160 9.51 13.80 11.57
CA ARG A 160 8.94 15.17 11.57
C ARG A 160 8.66 15.71 10.18
N GLU A 161 9.31 15.15 9.17
CA GLU A 161 9.18 15.52 7.76
C GLU A 161 7.82 15.20 7.18
N GLN A 162 7.12 14.23 7.78
CA GLN A 162 5.77 13.80 7.36
C GLN A 162 5.63 13.71 5.83
N LEU A 163 4.69 14.42 5.22
CA LEU A 163 4.42 14.42 3.77
C LEU A 163 5.24 15.45 2.98
N ASP A 164 6.34 15.99 3.53
CA ASP A 164 7.11 17.07 2.89
C ASP A 164 7.61 16.69 1.48
N TYR A 165 8.09 15.46 1.27
CA TYR A 165 8.55 15.02 -0.05
C TYR A 165 7.41 15.01 -1.07
N LEU A 166 6.22 14.57 -0.68
CA LEU A 166 5.04 14.55 -1.55
C LEU A 166 4.64 15.98 -1.93
N ARG A 167 4.56 16.87 -0.93
CA ARG A 167 4.23 18.28 -1.15
C ARG A 167 5.27 18.99 -2.01
N ARG A 168 6.55 18.71 -1.81
CA ARG A 168 7.63 19.24 -2.62
C ARG A 168 7.51 18.78 -4.07
N LEU A 169 7.25 17.49 -4.30
CA LEU A 169 7.08 16.94 -5.65
C LEU A 169 5.94 17.61 -6.40
N LEU A 170 4.81 17.83 -5.73
CA LEU A 170 3.65 18.51 -6.34
C LEU A 170 3.92 19.98 -6.70
N ARG A 171 4.79 20.66 -5.94
CA ARG A 171 5.19 22.04 -6.26
C ARG A 171 6.21 22.12 -7.40
N GLU A 172 7.11 21.16 -7.49
CA GLU A 172 8.27 21.19 -8.39
C GLU A 172 8.07 20.41 -9.69
N SER A 173 6.99 19.64 -9.81
CA SER A 173 6.71 18.82 -10.98
C SER A 173 5.25 18.91 -11.43
N GLN A 174 4.94 18.24 -12.57
CA GLN A 174 3.57 18.11 -13.07
C GLN A 174 2.97 16.73 -12.72
N ILE A 175 3.59 15.97 -11.82
CA ILE A 175 3.09 14.67 -11.37
C ILE A 175 1.87 14.91 -10.49
N PRO A 176 0.70 14.33 -10.79
CA PRO A 176 -0.49 14.55 -9.96
C PRO A 176 -0.40 13.78 -8.63
N ALA A 177 -1.06 14.30 -7.61
CA ALA A 177 -1.12 13.69 -6.28
C ALA A 177 -1.66 12.25 -6.31
N SER A 178 -2.52 11.92 -7.27
CA SER A 178 -3.10 10.59 -7.46
C SER A 178 -2.08 9.49 -7.79
N ASN A 179 -0.82 9.83 -8.10
CA ASN A 179 0.25 8.84 -8.27
C ASN A 179 0.96 8.47 -6.95
N MET A 180 0.55 9.05 -5.84
CA MET A 180 1.14 8.82 -4.52
C MET A 180 0.07 8.42 -3.52
N LEU A 181 0.26 7.27 -2.85
CA LEU A 181 -0.62 6.76 -1.81
C LEU A 181 0.17 6.61 -0.51
N PRO A 182 0.24 7.66 0.33
CA PRO A 182 0.82 7.53 1.65
C PRO A 182 -0.09 6.67 2.53
N THR A 183 0.51 5.63 3.12
CA THR A 183 -0.15 4.68 4.03
C THR A 183 0.25 4.91 5.48
N HIS A 184 -0.49 4.33 6.40
CA HIS A 184 -0.32 4.48 7.86
C HIS A 184 -0.55 5.93 8.34
N ILE A 185 -1.39 6.68 7.66
CA ILE A 185 -1.64 8.09 7.99
C ILE A 185 -2.20 8.27 9.41
N ASN A 186 -2.90 7.26 9.91
CA ASN A 186 -3.43 7.26 11.28
C ASN A 186 -2.41 6.88 12.37
N ARG A 187 -1.12 6.71 12.03
CA ARG A 187 -0.05 6.36 12.97
C ARG A 187 0.08 7.34 14.13
N ASN A 188 -0.14 8.62 13.89
CA ASN A 188 -0.26 9.62 14.94
C ASN A 188 -1.17 10.78 14.52
N LYS A 189 -1.64 11.55 15.50
CA LYS A 189 -2.59 12.67 15.27
C LYS A 189 -2.05 13.77 14.35
N SER A 190 -0.75 14.05 14.43
CA SER A 190 -0.11 15.08 13.59
C SER A 190 -0.09 14.64 12.13
N LEU A 191 0.33 13.40 11.87
CA LEU A 191 0.35 12.82 10.52
C LEU A 191 -1.06 12.68 9.95
N MET A 192 -2.04 12.31 10.79
CA MET A 192 -3.45 12.24 10.39
C MET A 192 -3.96 13.61 9.91
N SER A 193 -3.66 14.67 10.66
CA SER A 193 -4.03 16.04 10.27
C SER A 193 -3.34 16.48 8.98
N ASP A 194 -2.05 16.18 8.82
CA ASP A 194 -1.28 16.50 7.60
C ASP A 194 -1.80 15.71 6.38
N GLY A 195 -2.15 14.44 6.57
CA GLY A 195 -2.74 13.59 5.52
C GLY A 195 -4.11 14.09 5.05
N ILE A 196 -4.99 14.49 5.98
CA ILE A 196 -6.29 15.10 5.64
C ILE A 196 -6.09 16.38 4.82
N ASP A 197 -5.17 17.26 5.26
CA ASP A 197 -4.85 18.48 4.52
C ASP A 197 -4.30 18.18 3.11
N TYR A 198 -3.43 17.18 3.00
CA TYR A 198 -2.91 16.71 1.71
C TYR A 198 -4.02 16.22 0.78
N ALA A 199 -4.90 15.36 1.27
CA ALA A 199 -6.01 14.83 0.47
C ALA A 199 -6.98 15.94 0.03
N ARG A 200 -7.38 16.80 0.97
CA ARG A 200 -8.37 17.84 0.73
C ARG A 200 -7.89 18.95 -0.19
N ARG A 201 -6.66 19.44 0.01
CA ARG A 201 -6.14 20.61 -0.73
C ARG A 201 -5.42 20.26 -2.01
N LEU A 202 -4.80 19.08 -2.08
CA LEU A 202 -3.95 18.70 -3.19
C LEU A 202 -4.56 17.56 -4.04
N GLY A 203 -5.72 17.03 -3.62
CA GLY A 203 -6.43 15.98 -4.35
C GLY A 203 -5.72 14.62 -4.30
N GLY A 204 -4.91 14.38 -3.28
CA GLY A 204 -4.24 13.11 -3.03
C GLY A 204 -5.16 12.09 -2.38
N TYR A 205 -4.66 10.86 -2.30
CA TYR A 205 -5.28 9.79 -1.51
C TYR A 205 -4.51 9.63 -0.20
N ILE A 206 -5.17 9.08 0.80
CA ILE A 206 -4.55 8.64 2.06
C ILE A 206 -5.07 7.24 2.39
N ASP A 207 -4.23 6.46 3.06
CA ASP A 207 -4.56 5.11 3.48
C ASP A 207 -4.40 4.97 5.00
N LEU A 208 -5.38 4.31 5.64
CA LEU A 208 -5.45 4.13 7.08
C LEU A 208 -5.22 2.66 7.44
N THR A 209 -4.35 2.44 8.40
CA THR A 209 -4.05 1.09 8.89
C THR A 209 -5.14 0.59 9.82
N THR A 210 -5.65 -0.60 9.55
CA THR A 210 -6.65 -1.29 10.37
C THR A 210 -6.10 -2.51 11.12
N SER A 211 -4.80 -2.77 10.99
CA SER A 211 -4.14 -3.94 11.60
C SER A 211 -3.82 -3.79 13.08
N SER A 212 -3.91 -2.59 13.64
CA SER A 212 -3.73 -2.37 15.07
C SER A 212 -4.94 -2.86 15.86
N ASP A 213 -4.70 -3.54 16.99
CA ASP A 213 -5.77 -3.92 17.91
C ASP A 213 -6.36 -2.64 18.53
N PRO A 214 -7.67 -2.40 18.38
CA PRO A 214 -8.31 -1.18 18.92
C PRO A 214 -8.16 -0.96 20.41
N ASP A 215 -7.90 -2.04 21.16
CA ASP A 215 -7.74 -2.00 22.61
C ASP A 215 -6.27 -1.78 23.05
N PHE A 216 -5.32 -1.80 22.10
CA PHE A 216 -3.88 -1.69 22.35
C PHE A 216 -3.19 -0.68 21.41
N LEU A 217 -3.88 0.40 21.05
CA LEU A 217 -3.30 1.47 20.25
C LEU A 217 -2.20 2.21 21.02
N ASP A 218 -1.17 2.64 20.30
CA ASP A 218 -0.19 3.56 20.86
C ASP A 218 -0.86 4.89 21.27
N PRO A 219 -0.34 5.61 22.30
CA PRO A 219 -1.02 6.79 22.87
C PRO A 219 -1.38 7.90 21.87
N ASP A 220 -0.61 8.03 20.79
CA ASP A 220 -0.83 9.04 19.74
C ASP A 220 -1.48 8.46 18.48
N GLU A 221 -1.63 7.14 18.38
CA GLU A 221 -2.26 6.49 17.25
C GLU A 221 -3.75 6.83 17.18
N VAL A 222 -4.25 7.05 15.96
CA VAL A 222 -5.66 7.31 15.71
C VAL A 222 -6.30 6.02 15.22
N LYS A 223 -7.36 5.57 15.92
CA LYS A 223 -8.13 4.41 15.47
C LYS A 223 -8.62 4.64 14.04
N ALA A 224 -8.49 3.64 13.16
CA ALA A 224 -8.82 3.79 11.74
C ALA A 224 -10.25 4.30 11.51
N SER A 225 -11.24 3.83 12.28
CA SER A 225 -12.62 4.31 12.21
C SER A 225 -12.79 5.80 12.58
N ASP A 226 -12.00 6.26 13.54
CA ASP A 226 -12.03 7.66 13.98
C ASP A 226 -11.28 8.54 12.96
N GLY A 227 -10.16 8.05 12.41
CA GLY A 227 -9.43 8.68 11.31
C GLY A 227 -10.30 8.84 10.06
N LEU A 228 -11.06 7.80 9.70
CA LEU A 228 -12.02 7.87 8.60
C LEU A 228 -13.09 8.95 8.86
N LYS A 229 -13.65 9.00 10.06
CA LYS A 229 -14.62 10.02 10.42
C LYS A 229 -14.00 11.42 10.34
N MET A 230 -12.79 11.61 10.89
CA MET A 230 -12.06 12.89 10.78
C MET A 230 -11.87 13.32 9.32
N ALA A 231 -11.54 12.39 8.43
CA ALA A 231 -11.35 12.68 7.02
C ALA A 231 -12.65 13.02 6.28
N LEU A 232 -13.77 12.40 6.67
CA LEU A 232 -15.10 12.68 6.08
C LEU A 232 -15.70 14.00 6.60
N ASP A 233 -15.39 14.39 7.83
CA ASP A 233 -15.91 15.63 8.45
C ASP A 233 -15.11 16.88 8.01
N ALA A 234 -13.95 16.72 7.36
CA ALA A 234 -13.05 17.79 6.93
C ALA A 234 -13.37 18.33 5.53
#